data_92a5b7c1f801b95d99dbef9ce585f622
#
_entry.id   92a5b7c1f801b95d99dbef9ce585f622
#
_cell.length_a   1.000
_cell.length_b   1.000
_cell.length_c   1.000
_cell.angle_alpha   90.00
_cell.angle_beta   90.00
_cell.angle_gamma   90.00
#
_symmetry.space_group_name_H-M   'P 1'
#
loop_
_entity.id
_entity.type
_entity.pdbx_description
1 polymer ?
#
loop_
_entity_poly.entity_id
_entity_poly.type
_entity_poly.pdbx_seq_one_letter_code
_entity_poly.pdbx_strand_id
1 'polypeptide(L)'
;MGRFVAEFFPPDLATAFLLKVWMGTWETLAMSALGTLLAALAGLALALPASRLHEADAARGRGATRLLLNALRSVPELVWAALLLIAAGLGPFAGTLALAAHTTGVLGRLFAEAIENAPSGPGDALRAQGVGNLRVFLYATLPQVLPQLMSYTLYRWENNIRAAAVLGVVGAGGLGQLLAFHMGLFHMGKTATILGAMLLLVALVDLASLLARRALTR
;
A
#
# COMPACT_ATOMS: atom_id res chain seq x y z
N MET A 1 -0.11 21.79 -29.37
CA MET A 1 0.61 21.21 -28.23
C MET A 1 1.42 22.27 -27.46
N GLY A 2 2.29 23.08 -28.11
CA GLY A 2 3.13 24.06 -27.39
C GLY A 2 2.34 25.11 -26.58
N ARG A 3 1.21 25.62 -27.08
CA ARG A 3 0.35 26.58 -26.35
C ARG A 3 -0.24 25.97 -25.09
N PHE A 4 -0.69 24.73 -25.15
CA PHE A 4 -1.23 24.01 -23.97
C PHE A 4 -0.19 23.81 -22.85
N VAL A 5 1.06 23.47 -23.21
CA VAL A 5 2.15 23.36 -22.23
C VAL A 5 2.51 24.71 -21.63
N ALA A 6 2.44 25.78 -22.41
CA ALA A 6 2.72 27.14 -21.93
C ALA A 6 1.72 27.63 -20.87
N GLU A 7 0.47 27.13 -20.87
CA GLU A 7 -0.57 27.48 -19.89
C GLU A 7 -0.28 26.97 -18.48
N PHE A 8 0.62 25.98 -18.33
CA PHE A 8 1.08 25.49 -17.02
C PHE A 8 2.07 26.45 -16.35
N PHE A 9 2.57 27.44 -17.06
CA PHE A 9 3.55 28.42 -16.56
C PHE A 9 3.01 29.85 -16.63
N PRO A 10 3.20 30.63 -15.55
CA PRO A 10 3.84 30.28 -14.27
C PRO A 10 2.93 29.44 -13.37
N PRO A 11 3.50 28.52 -12.53
CA PRO A 11 2.75 27.83 -11.50
C PRO A 11 2.20 28.83 -10.46
N ASP A 12 1.02 28.53 -9.90
CA ASP A 12 0.41 29.36 -8.84
C ASP A 12 1.08 29.05 -7.49
N LEU A 13 1.83 30.02 -6.95
CA LEU A 13 2.53 29.93 -5.68
C LEU A 13 1.88 30.80 -4.58
N ALA A 14 0.63 31.24 -4.76
CA ALA A 14 -0.08 32.00 -3.73
C ALA A 14 -0.14 31.21 -2.40
N THR A 15 0.21 31.87 -1.29
CA THR A 15 0.32 31.22 0.03
C THR A 15 -0.97 30.50 0.44
N ALA A 16 -2.13 31.11 0.20
CA ALA A 16 -3.43 30.50 0.50
C ALA A 16 -3.68 29.22 -0.32
N PHE A 17 -3.15 29.13 -1.54
CA PHE A 17 -3.24 27.94 -2.39
C PHE A 17 -2.23 26.88 -1.96
N LEU A 18 -1.00 27.25 -1.65
CA LEU A 18 0.03 26.34 -1.14
C LEU A 18 -0.40 25.65 0.16
N LEU A 19 -1.13 26.34 1.04
CA LEU A 19 -1.70 25.71 2.25
C LEU A 19 -2.69 24.58 1.89
N LYS A 20 -3.53 24.76 0.88
CA LYS A 20 -4.44 23.71 0.40
C LYS A 20 -3.68 22.53 -0.19
N VAL A 21 -2.65 22.80 -0.99
CA VAL A 21 -1.77 21.77 -1.55
C VAL A 21 -1.05 20.99 -0.44
N TRP A 22 -0.56 21.70 0.58
CA TRP A 22 0.06 21.08 1.76
C TRP A 22 -0.89 20.15 2.51
N MET A 23 -2.12 20.59 2.78
CA MET A 23 -3.15 19.74 3.42
C MET A 23 -3.46 18.52 2.57
N GLY A 24 -3.65 18.68 1.25
CA GLY A 24 -3.87 17.57 0.33
C GLY A 24 -2.67 16.61 0.26
N THR A 25 -1.44 17.11 0.42
CA THR A 25 -0.23 16.30 0.48
C THR A 25 -0.23 15.38 1.71
N TRP A 26 -0.54 15.94 2.89
CA TRP A 26 -0.67 15.14 4.12
C TRP A 26 -1.78 14.10 4.04
N GLU A 27 -2.92 14.48 3.46
CA GLU A 27 -4.04 13.58 3.27
C GLU A 27 -3.69 12.41 2.37
N THR A 28 -3.02 12.66 1.24
CA THR A 28 -2.53 11.60 0.32
C THR A 28 -1.50 10.70 0.99
N LEU A 29 -0.56 11.30 1.74
CA LEU A 29 0.45 10.56 2.49
C LEU A 29 -0.18 9.67 3.56
N ALA A 30 -1.10 10.22 4.35
CA ALA A 30 -1.81 9.49 5.40
C ALA A 30 -2.63 8.32 4.83
N MET A 31 -3.39 8.57 3.75
CA MET A 31 -4.17 7.54 3.03
C MET A 31 -3.29 6.37 2.60
N SER A 32 -2.16 6.66 1.94
CA SER A 32 -1.26 5.62 1.44
C SER A 32 -0.55 4.87 2.57
N ALA A 33 -0.08 5.58 3.60
CA ALA A 33 0.61 4.98 4.74
C ALA A 33 -0.32 4.10 5.58
N LEU A 34 -1.50 4.63 5.96
CA LEU A 34 -2.49 3.88 6.73
C LEU A 34 -3.06 2.70 5.93
N GLY A 35 -3.37 2.90 4.65
CA GLY A 35 -3.84 1.82 3.78
C GLY A 35 -2.81 0.69 3.66
N THR A 36 -1.53 1.03 3.53
CA THR A 36 -0.45 0.03 3.46
C THR A 36 -0.23 -0.67 4.81
N LEU A 37 -0.28 0.08 5.93
CA LEU A 37 -0.13 -0.49 7.26
C LEU A 37 -1.26 -1.47 7.58
N LEU A 38 -2.51 -1.08 7.34
CA LEU A 38 -3.67 -1.95 7.51
C LEU A 38 -3.55 -3.20 6.64
N ALA A 39 -3.12 -3.02 5.38
CA ALA A 39 -2.89 -4.14 4.46
C ALA A 39 -1.78 -5.08 4.93
N ALA A 40 -0.68 -4.55 5.47
CA ALA A 40 0.41 -5.38 5.99
C ALA A 40 -0.03 -6.21 7.20
N LEU A 41 -0.78 -5.60 8.13
CA LEU A 41 -1.31 -6.30 9.31
C LEU A 41 -2.34 -7.37 8.93
N ALA A 42 -3.33 -7.02 8.10
CA ALA A 42 -4.33 -7.95 7.63
C ALA A 42 -3.72 -9.05 6.73
N GLY A 43 -2.78 -8.66 5.87
CA GLY A 43 -2.03 -9.57 5.00
C GLY A 43 -1.21 -10.58 5.80
N LEU A 44 -0.53 -10.15 6.86
CA LEU A 44 0.23 -11.05 7.74
C LEU A 44 -0.71 -12.01 8.50
N ALA A 45 -1.83 -11.51 9.01
CA ALA A 45 -2.83 -12.34 9.69
C ALA A 45 -3.42 -13.42 8.75
N LEU A 46 -3.69 -13.05 7.48
CA LEU A 46 -4.20 -13.97 6.47
C LEU A 46 -3.09 -14.86 5.85
N ALA A 47 -1.83 -14.44 5.90
CA ALA A 47 -0.72 -15.23 5.39
C ALA A 47 -0.54 -16.53 6.18
N LEU A 48 -0.77 -16.53 7.49
CA LEU A 48 -0.65 -17.72 8.34
C LEU A 48 -1.56 -18.86 7.87
N PRO A 49 -2.90 -18.70 7.80
CA PRO A 49 -3.76 -19.76 7.30
C PRO A 49 -3.62 -20.00 5.79
N ALA A 50 -3.03 -19.07 5.03
CA ALA A 50 -2.77 -19.22 3.60
C ALA A 50 -1.49 -20.00 3.30
N SER A 51 -0.59 -20.19 4.28
CA SER A 51 0.69 -20.88 4.14
C SER A 51 0.64 -22.29 4.70
N ARG A 52 1.61 -23.12 4.26
CA ARG A 52 1.93 -24.42 4.87
C ARG A 52 3.23 -24.24 5.66
N LEU A 53 3.17 -24.37 6.97
CA LEU A 53 4.31 -24.14 7.86
C LEU A 53 5.33 -25.29 7.89
N HIS A 54 4.93 -26.50 7.50
CA HIS A 54 5.79 -27.69 7.36
C HIS A 54 5.09 -28.78 6.55
N GLU A 55 5.82 -29.82 6.14
CA GLU A 55 5.29 -30.87 5.24
C GLU A 55 4.10 -31.63 5.82
N ALA A 56 4.09 -31.91 7.13
CA ALA A 56 2.99 -32.60 7.82
C ALA A 56 1.81 -31.69 8.18
N ASP A 57 1.86 -30.38 7.85
CA ASP A 57 0.77 -29.45 8.12
C ASP A 57 -0.42 -29.76 7.22
N ALA A 58 -1.57 -30.04 7.81
CA ALA A 58 -2.82 -30.27 7.09
C ALA A 58 -3.30 -29.04 6.32
N ALA A 59 -2.76 -27.85 6.62
CA ALA A 59 -3.04 -26.57 5.96
C ALA A 59 -4.56 -26.32 5.76
N ARG A 60 -5.36 -26.68 6.80
CA ARG A 60 -6.82 -26.50 6.79
C ARG A 60 -7.15 -25.03 6.62
N GLY A 61 -8.02 -24.71 5.65
CA GLY A 61 -8.37 -23.31 5.33
C GLY A 61 -7.47 -22.64 4.31
N ARG A 62 -6.31 -23.22 3.94
CA ARG A 62 -5.36 -22.65 2.95
C ARG A 62 -6.03 -22.30 1.63
N GLY A 63 -6.85 -23.20 1.08
CA GLY A 63 -7.57 -22.98 -0.17
C GLY A 63 -8.55 -21.80 -0.08
N ALA A 64 -9.36 -21.75 0.96
CA ALA A 64 -10.33 -20.66 1.17
C ALA A 64 -9.63 -19.31 1.39
N THR A 65 -8.58 -19.27 2.21
CA THR A 65 -7.83 -18.03 2.47
C THR A 65 -7.11 -17.54 1.21
N ARG A 66 -6.53 -18.44 0.43
CA ARG A 66 -5.91 -18.09 -0.85
C ARG A 66 -6.94 -17.58 -1.88
N LEU A 67 -8.13 -18.18 -1.89
CA LEU A 67 -9.22 -17.69 -2.73
C LEU A 67 -9.62 -16.26 -2.32
N LEU A 68 -9.77 -15.99 -1.02
CA LEU A 68 -10.06 -14.65 -0.51
C LEU A 68 -8.96 -13.65 -0.90
N LEU A 69 -7.68 -13.98 -0.68
CA LEU A 69 -6.56 -13.11 -1.06
C LEU A 69 -6.53 -12.85 -2.57
N ASN A 70 -6.82 -13.88 -3.39
CA ASN A 70 -6.92 -13.72 -4.83
C ASN A 70 -8.10 -12.83 -5.22
N ALA A 71 -9.26 -12.97 -4.60
CA ALA A 71 -10.43 -12.11 -4.84
C ALA A 71 -10.11 -10.65 -4.50
N LEU A 72 -9.49 -10.38 -3.34
CA LEU A 72 -9.13 -9.02 -2.93
C LEU A 72 -8.17 -8.34 -3.93
N ARG A 73 -7.18 -9.05 -4.46
CA ARG A 73 -6.18 -8.50 -5.39
C ARG A 73 -6.62 -8.47 -6.84
N SER A 74 -7.63 -9.28 -7.22
CA SER A 74 -8.11 -9.32 -8.61
C SER A 74 -8.97 -8.11 -8.96
N VAL A 75 -9.56 -7.46 -7.97
CA VAL A 75 -10.32 -6.23 -8.15
C VAL A 75 -9.35 -5.05 -8.04
N PRO A 76 -9.22 -4.21 -9.10
CA PRO A 76 -8.36 -3.02 -9.05
C PRO A 76 -8.76 -2.09 -7.91
N GLU A 77 -7.76 -1.39 -7.32
CA GLU A 77 -7.99 -0.45 -6.20
C GLU A 77 -9.00 0.65 -6.55
N LEU A 78 -9.05 1.09 -7.81
CA LEU A 78 -10.01 2.09 -8.28
C LEU A 78 -11.46 1.59 -8.19
N VAL A 79 -11.69 0.31 -8.49
CA VAL A 79 -13.03 -0.31 -8.38
C VAL A 79 -13.42 -0.44 -6.91
N TRP A 80 -12.48 -0.87 -6.04
CA TRP A 80 -12.70 -0.86 -4.59
C TRP A 80 -13.05 0.53 -4.08
N ALA A 81 -12.32 1.57 -4.55
CA ALA A 81 -12.61 2.94 -4.17
C ALA A 81 -14.01 3.37 -4.60
N ALA A 82 -14.41 3.11 -5.85
CA ALA A 82 -15.74 3.46 -6.33
C ALA A 82 -16.86 2.81 -5.50
N LEU A 83 -16.73 1.52 -5.17
CA LEU A 83 -17.70 0.81 -4.33
C LEU A 83 -17.76 1.38 -2.91
N LEU A 84 -16.60 1.66 -2.31
CA LEU A 84 -16.52 2.17 -0.95
C LEU A 84 -16.95 3.64 -0.84
N LEU A 85 -16.69 4.46 -1.88
CA LEU A 85 -17.19 5.83 -1.95
C LEU A 85 -18.73 5.89 -2.02
N ILE A 86 -19.35 4.94 -2.72
CA ILE A 86 -20.81 4.82 -2.76
C ILE A 86 -21.35 4.37 -1.39
N ALA A 87 -20.69 3.43 -0.72
CA ALA A 87 -21.16 2.86 0.54
C ALA A 87 -20.86 3.73 1.77
N ALA A 88 -19.67 4.37 1.83
CA ALA A 88 -19.19 5.10 2.98
C ALA A 88 -19.11 6.63 2.79
N GLY A 89 -19.45 7.13 1.59
CA GLY A 89 -19.36 8.54 1.23
C GLY A 89 -17.97 8.94 0.70
N LEU A 90 -17.92 10.15 0.11
CA LEU A 90 -16.68 10.72 -0.44
C LEU A 90 -15.69 11.02 0.68
N GLY A 91 -14.40 10.84 0.38
CA GLY A 91 -13.33 11.25 1.28
C GLY A 91 -12.23 10.21 1.51
N PRO A 92 -11.20 10.56 2.30
CA PRO A 92 -9.98 9.77 2.47
C PRO A 92 -10.20 8.40 3.14
N PHE A 93 -11.26 8.26 3.92
CA PHE A 93 -11.57 6.99 4.59
C PHE A 93 -11.85 5.87 3.58
N ALA A 94 -12.71 6.14 2.59
CA ALA A 94 -13.03 5.17 1.55
C ALA A 94 -11.79 4.82 0.69
N GLY A 95 -10.96 5.82 0.35
CA GLY A 95 -9.70 5.61 -0.36
C GLY A 95 -8.70 4.76 0.44
N THR A 96 -8.57 5.02 1.74
CA THR A 96 -7.71 4.23 2.64
C THR A 96 -8.15 2.76 2.67
N LEU A 97 -9.45 2.50 2.81
CA LEU A 97 -9.99 1.13 2.82
C LEU A 97 -9.83 0.42 1.47
N ALA A 98 -9.99 1.15 0.37
CA ALA A 98 -9.77 0.60 -0.98
C ALA A 98 -8.33 0.14 -1.18
N LEU A 99 -7.36 0.99 -0.81
CA LEU A 99 -5.93 0.63 -0.80
C LEU A 99 -5.66 -0.55 0.12
N ALA A 100 -6.23 -0.54 1.33
CA ALA A 100 -6.06 -1.62 2.28
C ALA A 100 -6.60 -2.95 1.75
N ALA A 101 -7.80 -2.98 1.18
CA ALA A 101 -8.43 -4.20 0.66
C ALA A 101 -7.60 -4.83 -0.48
N HIS A 102 -7.29 -4.04 -1.52
CA HIS A 102 -6.49 -4.52 -2.65
C HIS A 102 -5.10 -4.97 -2.20
N THR A 103 -4.41 -4.13 -1.43
CA THR A 103 -3.03 -4.39 -0.99
C THR A 103 -2.95 -5.57 -0.01
N THR A 104 -3.99 -5.81 0.82
CA THR A 104 -4.10 -7.02 1.67
C THR A 104 -4.05 -8.29 0.82
N GLY A 105 -4.76 -8.33 -0.29
CA GLY A 105 -4.72 -9.45 -1.23
C GLY A 105 -3.32 -9.70 -1.79
N VAL A 106 -2.61 -8.63 -2.13
CA VAL A 106 -1.24 -8.72 -2.68
C VAL A 106 -0.24 -9.12 -1.60
N LEU A 107 -0.18 -8.37 -0.49
CA LEU A 107 0.79 -8.63 0.59
C LEU A 107 0.53 -9.98 1.26
N GLY A 108 -0.73 -10.33 1.54
CA GLY A 108 -1.07 -11.61 2.15
C GLY A 108 -0.59 -12.80 1.32
N ARG A 109 -0.68 -12.71 0.00
CA ARG A 109 -0.16 -13.74 -0.91
C ARG A 109 1.36 -13.80 -0.88
N LEU A 110 2.04 -12.65 -1.00
CA LEU A 110 3.50 -12.57 -0.96
C LEU A 110 4.06 -13.03 0.39
N PHE A 111 3.40 -12.68 1.48
CA PHE A 111 3.79 -13.10 2.82
C PHE A 111 3.64 -14.62 3.01
N ALA A 112 2.52 -15.19 2.53
CA ALA A 112 2.32 -16.64 2.58
C ALA A 112 3.41 -17.38 1.79
N GLU A 113 3.79 -16.90 0.63
CA GLU A 113 4.86 -17.48 -0.19
C GLU A 113 6.23 -17.32 0.47
N ALA A 114 6.52 -16.17 1.08
CA ALA A 114 7.77 -15.97 1.81
C ALA A 114 7.87 -16.92 3.03
N ILE A 115 6.77 -17.13 3.75
CA ILE A 115 6.71 -18.06 4.89
C ILE A 115 6.91 -19.51 4.44
N GLU A 116 6.29 -19.92 3.34
CA GLU A 116 6.45 -21.27 2.79
C GLU A 116 7.86 -21.57 2.26
N ASN A 117 8.54 -20.55 1.74
CA ASN A 117 9.89 -20.67 1.19
C ASN A 117 11.00 -20.41 2.24
N ALA A 118 10.64 -20.18 3.50
CA ALA A 118 11.62 -20.02 4.55
C ALA A 118 12.45 -21.29 4.76
N PRO A 119 13.76 -21.20 5.06
CA PRO A 119 14.58 -22.37 5.39
C PRO A 119 13.99 -23.16 6.56
N SER A 120 13.76 -24.47 6.34
CA SER A 120 13.05 -25.32 7.31
C SER A 120 13.90 -25.71 8.53
N GLY A 121 15.24 -25.77 8.39
CA GLY A 121 16.15 -26.30 9.40
C GLY A 121 15.97 -25.77 10.83
N PRO A 122 15.96 -24.44 11.06
CA PRO A 122 15.71 -23.89 12.39
C PRO A 122 14.33 -24.26 12.97
N GLY A 123 13.31 -24.29 12.10
CA GLY A 123 11.95 -24.69 12.47
C GLY A 123 11.85 -26.16 12.86
N ASP A 124 12.51 -27.03 12.08
CA ASP A 124 12.51 -28.47 12.33
C ASP A 124 13.26 -28.84 13.61
N ALA A 125 14.36 -28.14 13.89
CA ALA A 125 15.10 -28.30 15.15
C ALA A 125 14.23 -27.99 16.39
N LEU A 126 13.43 -26.92 16.33
CA LEU A 126 12.50 -26.57 17.42
C LEU A 126 11.34 -27.57 17.53
N ARG A 127 10.81 -28.05 16.40
CA ARG A 127 9.76 -29.10 16.40
C ARG A 127 10.24 -30.41 16.98
N ALA A 128 11.47 -30.81 16.69
CA ALA A 128 12.07 -32.01 17.27
C ALA A 128 12.18 -31.94 18.81
N GLN A 129 12.25 -30.72 19.38
CA GLN A 129 12.21 -30.48 20.83
C GLN A 129 10.78 -30.36 21.39
N GLY A 130 9.74 -30.61 20.60
CA GLY A 130 8.34 -30.52 21.03
C GLY A 130 7.77 -29.11 21.09
N VAL A 131 8.43 -28.11 20.50
CA VAL A 131 7.95 -26.72 20.49
C VAL A 131 6.73 -26.61 19.56
N GLY A 132 5.65 -26.01 20.07
CA GLY A 132 4.40 -25.84 19.30
C GLY A 132 4.54 -24.88 18.09
N ASN A 133 3.75 -25.11 17.03
CA ASN A 133 3.85 -24.42 15.73
C ASN A 133 3.86 -22.89 15.80
N LEU A 134 3.05 -22.27 16.68
CA LEU A 134 3.04 -20.81 16.82
C LEU A 134 4.39 -20.28 17.33
N ARG A 135 5.01 -20.97 18.29
CA ARG A 135 6.33 -20.58 18.80
C ARG A 135 7.41 -20.82 17.77
N VAL A 136 7.34 -21.92 17.02
CA VAL A 136 8.25 -22.17 15.89
C VAL A 136 8.14 -21.04 14.86
N PHE A 137 6.91 -20.64 14.50
CA PHE A 137 6.73 -19.52 13.59
C PHE A 137 7.35 -18.22 14.13
N LEU A 138 7.06 -17.85 15.38
CA LEU A 138 7.52 -16.59 15.96
C LEU A 138 9.04 -16.53 16.16
N TYR A 139 9.69 -17.65 16.55
CA TYR A 139 11.10 -17.66 16.91
C TYR A 139 12.03 -18.19 15.81
N ALA A 140 11.53 -18.96 14.86
CA ALA A 140 12.33 -19.49 13.78
C ALA A 140 11.96 -18.86 12.42
N THR A 141 10.70 -18.97 11.99
CA THR A 141 10.29 -18.57 10.63
C THR A 141 10.20 -17.05 10.49
N LEU A 142 9.48 -16.38 11.38
CA LEU A 142 9.23 -14.94 11.29
C LEU A 142 10.53 -14.10 11.26
N PRO A 143 11.52 -14.31 12.11
CA PRO A 143 12.77 -13.55 12.05
C PRO A 143 13.52 -13.72 10.73
N GLN A 144 13.46 -14.89 10.11
CA GLN A 144 14.12 -15.17 8.83
C GLN A 144 13.44 -14.42 7.67
N VAL A 145 12.10 -14.36 7.67
CA VAL A 145 11.35 -13.74 6.57
C VAL A 145 11.06 -12.26 6.79
N LEU A 146 11.20 -11.75 8.02
CA LEU A 146 10.82 -10.39 8.38
C LEU A 146 11.46 -9.31 7.49
N PRO A 147 12.76 -9.35 7.13
CA PRO A 147 13.34 -8.37 6.22
C PRO A 147 12.68 -8.37 4.84
N GLN A 148 12.29 -9.54 4.34
CA GLN A 148 11.60 -9.69 3.07
C GLN A 148 10.16 -9.16 3.16
N LEU A 149 9.42 -9.46 4.25
CA LEU A 149 8.07 -8.93 4.46
C LEU A 149 8.07 -7.40 4.53
N MET A 150 9.04 -6.82 5.25
CA MET A 150 9.21 -5.37 5.33
C MET A 150 9.55 -4.76 3.96
N SER A 151 10.41 -5.40 3.19
CA SER A 151 10.75 -4.97 1.83
C SER A 151 9.54 -4.95 0.91
N TYR A 152 8.70 -5.99 0.95
CA TYR A 152 7.44 -6.03 0.20
C TYR A 152 6.46 -4.94 0.63
N THR A 153 6.35 -4.69 1.95
CA THR A 153 5.49 -3.64 2.50
C THR A 153 5.92 -2.26 2.03
N LEU A 154 7.21 -1.95 2.09
CA LEU A 154 7.76 -0.68 1.61
C LEU A 154 7.55 -0.50 0.10
N TYR A 155 7.79 -1.53 -0.69
CA TYR A 155 7.52 -1.49 -2.12
C TYR A 155 6.03 -1.26 -2.44
N ARG A 156 5.12 -1.86 -1.65
CA ARG A 156 3.68 -1.61 -1.81
C ARG A 156 3.30 -0.20 -1.39
N TRP A 157 3.95 0.37 -0.38
CA TRP A 157 3.73 1.77 -0.02
C TRP A 157 4.11 2.74 -1.15
N GLU A 158 5.25 2.52 -1.83
CA GLU A 158 5.63 3.27 -3.02
C GLU A 158 4.57 3.22 -4.14
N ASN A 159 3.93 2.07 -4.34
CA ASN A 159 2.84 1.95 -5.30
C ASN A 159 1.56 2.62 -4.78
N ASN A 160 1.25 2.44 -3.51
CA ASN A 160 0.03 2.97 -2.89
C ASN A 160 0.02 4.50 -2.84
N ILE A 161 1.17 5.19 -2.72
CA ILE A 161 1.19 6.66 -2.79
C ILE A 161 0.77 7.18 -4.17
N ARG A 162 1.16 6.48 -5.24
CA ARG A 162 0.73 6.80 -6.61
C ARG A 162 -0.75 6.48 -6.82
N ALA A 163 -1.20 5.32 -6.32
CA ALA A 163 -2.60 4.92 -6.36
C ALA A 163 -3.49 5.89 -5.57
N ALA A 164 -3.07 6.34 -4.37
CA ALA A 164 -3.79 7.34 -3.57
C ALA A 164 -4.05 8.64 -4.34
N ALA A 165 -3.05 9.09 -5.10
CA ALA A 165 -3.20 10.25 -5.97
C ALA A 165 -4.25 10.03 -7.08
N VAL A 166 -4.31 8.85 -7.67
CA VAL A 166 -5.33 8.49 -8.69
C VAL A 166 -6.70 8.35 -8.04
N LEU A 167 -6.81 7.72 -6.87
CA LEU A 167 -8.09 7.58 -6.15
C LEU A 167 -8.70 8.93 -5.76
N GLY A 168 -7.87 9.93 -5.52
CA GLY A 168 -8.33 11.30 -5.27
C GLY A 168 -9.15 11.87 -6.44
N VAL A 169 -8.84 11.52 -7.69
CA VAL A 169 -9.58 11.98 -8.87
C VAL A 169 -11.04 11.51 -8.86
N VAL A 170 -11.33 10.36 -8.27
CA VAL A 170 -12.70 9.83 -8.13
C VAL A 170 -13.36 10.22 -6.81
N GLY A 171 -12.74 11.12 -6.01
CA GLY A 171 -13.35 11.68 -4.80
C GLY A 171 -12.83 11.11 -3.48
N ALA A 172 -11.70 10.38 -3.50
CA ALA A 172 -11.06 9.88 -2.29
C ALA A 172 -10.22 10.92 -1.54
N GLY A 173 -10.28 12.20 -1.91
CA GLY A 173 -9.54 13.26 -1.21
C GLY A 173 -8.12 13.49 -1.73
N GLY A 174 -7.35 14.26 -0.97
CA GLY A 174 -5.95 14.51 -1.19
C GLY A 174 -5.60 15.33 -2.44
N LEU A 175 -4.34 15.22 -2.87
CA LEU A 175 -3.82 15.92 -4.05
C LEU A 175 -4.58 15.56 -5.33
N GLY A 176 -5.02 14.31 -5.46
CA GLY A 176 -5.76 13.88 -6.65
C GLY A 176 -7.11 14.58 -6.81
N GLN A 177 -7.82 14.85 -5.71
CA GLN A 177 -9.07 15.60 -5.76
C GLN A 177 -8.84 17.07 -6.12
N LEU A 178 -7.80 17.69 -5.56
CA LEU A 178 -7.39 19.04 -5.94
C LEU A 178 -7.00 19.12 -7.42
N LEU A 179 -6.29 18.10 -7.91
CA LEU A 179 -5.90 18.00 -9.31
C LEU A 179 -7.14 17.93 -10.23
N ALA A 180 -8.05 17.00 -9.96
CA ALA A 180 -9.26 16.82 -10.74
C ALA A 180 -10.11 18.11 -10.79
N PHE A 181 -10.28 18.78 -9.63
CA PHE A 181 -11.03 20.02 -9.52
C PHE A 181 -10.42 21.15 -10.37
N HIS A 182 -9.12 21.43 -10.20
CA HIS A 182 -8.47 22.55 -10.91
C HIS A 182 -8.25 22.26 -12.40
N MET A 183 -7.98 21.02 -12.76
CA MET A 183 -7.87 20.59 -14.16
C MET A 183 -9.23 20.68 -14.87
N GLY A 184 -10.31 20.27 -14.20
CA GLY A 184 -11.67 20.40 -14.75
C GLY A 184 -12.12 21.86 -14.98
N LEU A 185 -11.55 22.82 -14.24
CA LEU A 185 -11.78 24.26 -14.40
C LEU A 185 -10.75 24.96 -15.31
N PHE A 186 -9.85 24.19 -15.93
CA PHE A 186 -8.76 24.72 -16.77
C PHE A 186 -7.83 25.70 -16.05
N HIS A 187 -7.68 25.60 -14.73
CA HIS A 187 -6.75 26.40 -13.93
C HIS A 187 -5.32 25.82 -14.02
N MET A 188 -4.68 25.94 -15.20
CA MET A 188 -3.44 25.21 -15.51
C MET A 188 -2.26 25.57 -14.60
N GLY A 189 -2.10 26.83 -14.19
CA GLY A 189 -1.06 27.25 -13.23
C GLY A 189 -1.21 26.56 -11.87
N LYS A 190 -2.44 26.39 -11.34
CA LYS A 190 -2.72 25.63 -10.11
C LYS A 190 -2.49 24.14 -10.31
N THR A 191 -2.90 23.61 -11.45
CA THR A 191 -2.67 22.22 -11.85
C THR A 191 -1.17 21.91 -11.87
N ALA A 192 -0.34 22.82 -12.39
CA ALA A 192 1.12 22.68 -12.40
C ALA A 192 1.71 22.58 -10.97
N THR A 193 1.24 23.42 -10.06
CA THR A 193 1.68 23.39 -8.64
C THR A 193 1.31 22.06 -7.97
N ILE A 194 0.09 21.57 -8.20
CA ILE A 194 -0.35 20.27 -7.64
C ILE A 194 0.47 19.11 -8.22
N LEU A 195 0.70 19.09 -9.54
CA LEU A 195 1.54 18.07 -10.18
C LEU A 195 2.97 18.10 -9.63
N GLY A 196 3.54 19.29 -9.42
CA GLY A 196 4.84 19.45 -8.79
C GLY A 196 4.89 18.86 -7.37
N ALA A 197 3.85 19.13 -6.56
CA ALA A 197 3.71 18.58 -5.22
C ALA A 197 3.56 17.03 -5.24
N MET A 198 2.79 16.48 -6.18
CA MET A 198 2.66 15.03 -6.36
C MET A 198 3.99 14.36 -6.71
N LEU A 199 4.73 14.93 -7.67
CA LEU A 199 6.05 14.41 -8.06
C LEU A 199 7.04 14.45 -6.90
N LEU A 200 7.06 15.56 -6.15
CA LEU A 200 7.90 15.70 -4.97
C LEU A 200 7.52 14.68 -3.88
N LEU A 201 6.23 14.53 -3.60
CA LEU A 201 5.75 13.58 -2.60
C LEU A 201 6.15 12.14 -2.96
N VAL A 202 5.95 11.72 -4.21
CA VAL A 202 6.35 10.39 -4.69
C VAL A 202 7.86 10.20 -4.57
N ALA A 203 8.67 11.18 -5.00
CA ALA A 203 10.12 11.11 -4.89
C ALA A 203 10.61 10.98 -3.43
N LEU A 204 9.97 11.71 -2.49
CA LEU A 204 10.29 11.62 -1.06
C LEU A 204 9.94 10.24 -0.48
N VAL A 205 8.79 9.68 -0.84
CA VAL A 205 8.39 8.34 -0.38
C VAL A 205 9.30 7.26 -0.98
N ASP A 206 9.63 7.35 -2.28
CA ASP A 206 10.54 6.42 -2.94
C ASP A 206 11.94 6.46 -2.28
N LEU A 207 12.44 7.65 -1.96
CA LEU A 207 13.71 7.83 -1.25
C LEU A 207 13.66 7.27 0.18
N ALA A 208 12.63 7.58 0.94
CA ALA A 208 12.44 7.07 2.30
C ALA A 208 12.39 5.53 2.32
N SER A 209 11.64 4.93 1.40
CA SER A 209 11.53 3.49 1.23
C SER A 209 12.88 2.85 0.83
N LEU A 210 13.62 3.47 -0.08
CA LEU A 210 14.96 3.00 -0.47
C LEU A 210 15.94 3.00 0.72
N LEU A 211 15.95 4.09 1.51
CA LEU A 211 16.79 4.20 2.69
C LEU A 211 16.42 3.15 3.75
N ALA A 212 15.13 2.96 3.99
CA ALA A 212 14.63 1.94 4.92
C ALA A 212 15.04 0.52 4.48
N ARG A 213 14.88 0.17 3.19
CA ARG A 213 15.31 -1.14 2.68
C ARG A 213 16.83 -1.35 2.82
N ARG A 214 17.65 -0.33 2.54
CA ARG A 214 19.11 -0.42 2.73
C ARG A 214 19.49 -0.65 4.18
N ALA A 215 18.75 -0.11 5.14
CA ALA A 215 18.98 -0.34 6.56
C ALA A 215 18.62 -1.77 7.01
N LEU A 216 17.62 -2.39 6.35
CA LEU A 216 17.16 -3.76 6.64
C LEU A 216 18.08 -4.86 6.05
N THR A 217 18.88 -4.54 5.03
CA THR A 217 19.76 -5.50 4.34
C THR A 217 21.22 -5.43 4.81
N ARG A 218 21.52 -4.57 5.78
CA ARG A 218 22.82 -4.51 6.49
C ARG A 218 22.77 -5.34 7.75
#